data_5c6e516243f259ec9421c7d5a7f5e972
#
_entry.id   5c6e516243f259ec9421c7d5a7f5e972
#
_cell.length_a   1.000
_cell.length_b   1.000
_cell.length_c   1.000
_cell.angle_alpha   90.00
_cell.angle_beta   90.00
_cell.angle_gamma   90.00
#
_symmetry.space_group_name_H-M   'P 1'
#
loop_
_entity.id
_entity.type
_entity.pdbx_description
1 polymer ?
#
loop_
_entity_poly.entity_id
_entity_poly.type
_entity_poly.pdbx_seq_one_letter_code
_entity_poly.pdbx_strand_id
1 'polypeptide(L)'
;MRREQLEENQIELYAVALAAGVGLGLWHPNFGASLEYLISPVLAVLLYSMFTQIPFLQLRAAFANKRFTAALLIVNFIIVPIVVWFLSLLLPEHPPLLLGVYLVLLTPCIDYVVVFTHLGRGNARLVLASTPLLLLTQMLLLPVYLWLFMEEQDAQVMSAEPFLEAFLVLIVLPLGLALSTEFWAKRRRSGAIWLEVTAWLPVPFMAMTLLFVVASQIDRIDEYLPVVAQVVPVYMAFMAIMPFLARLTAYAFRLDTQAGRALIFSAGTRNSLVVLPLALALPDGWILASVVIVTQTLVELVGELIYIRWVPAMLLQESKSLEISKAFSKKKGS
;
A
#
# COMPACT_ATOMS: atom_id res chain seq x y z
N MET A 1 -20.01 1.53 -18.61
CA MET A 1 -18.83 2.17 -17.98
C MET A 1 -17.61 1.42 -18.47
N ARG A 2 -16.56 2.08 -18.96
CA ARG A 2 -15.33 1.38 -19.34
C ARG A 2 -14.48 1.19 -18.08
N ARG A 3 -13.68 0.13 -18.01
CA ARG A 3 -12.77 -0.14 -16.88
C ARG A 3 -11.88 1.07 -16.58
N GLU A 4 -11.30 1.68 -17.62
CA GLU A 4 -10.48 2.87 -17.53
C GLU A 4 -11.18 4.04 -16.82
N GLN A 5 -12.48 4.25 -17.08
CA GLN A 5 -13.28 5.27 -16.40
C GLN A 5 -13.50 4.97 -14.91
N LEU A 6 -13.59 3.69 -14.54
CA LEU A 6 -13.72 3.27 -13.16
C LEU A 6 -12.39 3.51 -12.40
N GLU A 7 -11.27 3.21 -13.05
CA GLU A 7 -9.93 3.44 -12.52
C GLU A 7 -9.58 4.94 -12.45
N GLU A 8 -10.02 5.75 -13.42
CA GLU A 8 -9.84 7.21 -13.38
C GLU A 8 -10.61 7.87 -12.23
N ASN A 9 -11.83 7.41 -11.95
CA ASN A 9 -12.71 7.97 -10.92
C ASN A 9 -12.61 7.24 -9.57
N GLN A 10 -11.63 6.34 -9.38
CA GLN A 10 -11.51 5.52 -8.17
C GLN A 10 -11.39 6.36 -6.89
N ILE A 11 -10.68 7.49 -6.92
CA ILE A 11 -10.50 8.38 -5.76
C ILE A 11 -11.85 8.97 -5.34
N GLU A 12 -12.67 9.41 -6.29
CA GLU A 12 -14.01 9.94 -6.01
C GLU A 12 -14.92 8.85 -5.45
N LEU A 13 -14.86 7.64 -6.02
CA LEU A 13 -15.63 6.50 -5.55
C LEU A 13 -15.24 6.11 -4.12
N TYR A 14 -13.96 6.12 -3.79
CA TYR A 14 -13.47 5.83 -2.44
C TYR A 14 -13.88 6.92 -1.46
N ALA A 15 -13.82 8.20 -1.84
CA ALA A 15 -14.30 9.30 -1.02
C ALA A 15 -15.82 9.19 -0.73
N VAL A 16 -16.61 8.84 -1.75
CA VAL A 16 -18.06 8.59 -1.59
C VAL A 16 -18.30 7.39 -0.67
N ALA A 17 -17.56 6.30 -0.83
CA ALA A 17 -17.69 5.10 0.00
C ALA A 17 -17.33 5.41 1.48
N LEU A 18 -16.27 6.19 1.73
CA LEU A 18 -15.91 6.65 3.06
C LEU A 18 -17.01 7.52 3.66
N ALA A 19 -17.50 8.52 2.93
CA ALA A 19 -18.58 9.40 3.40
C ALA A 19 -19.88 8.62 3.69
N ALA A 20 -20.22 7.65 2.83
CA ALA A 20 -21.35 6.76 3.02
C ALA A 20 -21.17 5.86 4.25
N GLY A 21 -19.95 5.34 4.47
CA GLY A 21 -19.60 4.55 5.65
C GLY A 21 -19.77 5.34 6.95
N VAL A 22 -19.27 6.58 6.99
CA VAL A 22 -19.47 7.51 8.12
C VAL A 22 -20.97 7.74 8.36
N GLY A 23 -21.71 8.11 7.31
CA GLY A 23 -23.16 8.37 7.43
C GLY A 23 -23.94 7.15 7.91
N LEU A 24 -23.63 5.97 7.39
CA LEU A 24 -24.31 4.72 7.75
C LEU A 24 -23.99 4.30 9.20
N GLY A 25 -22.73 4.36 9.60
CA GLY A 25 -22.31 3.97 10.95
C GLY A 25 -22.86 4.92 12.02
N LEU A 26 -22.87 6.23 11.77
CA LEU A 26 -23.43 7.22 12.71
C LEU A 26 -24.96 7.14 12.79
N TRP A 27 -25.66 6.87 11.67
CA TRP A 27 -27.15 6.82 11.66
C TRP A 27 -27.70 5.50 12.21
N HIS A 28 -27.03 4.39 11.92
CA HIS A 28 -27.43 3.05 12.35
C HIS A 28 -26.24 2.24 12.89
N PRO A 29 -25.74 2.54 14.11
CA PRO A 29 -24.53 1.90 14.67
C PRO A 29 -24.63 0.36 14.70
N ASN A 30 -25.79 -0.20 15.10
CA ASN A 30 -26.00 -1.64 15.15
C ASN A 30 -25.91 -2.30 13.77
N PHE A 31 -26.39 -1.62 12.71
CA PHE A 31 -26.27 -2.10 11.34
C PHE A 31 -24.84 -1.96 10.85
N GLY A 32 -24.18 -0.83 11.15
CA GLY A 32 -22.76 -0.63 10.88
C GLY A 32 -21.92 -1.75 11.46
N ALA A 33 -22.08 -2.05 12.74
CA ALA A 33 -21.37 -3.14 13.42
C ALA A 33 -21.62 -4.52 12.76
N SER A 34 -22.83 -4.78 12.24
CA SER A 34 -23.14 -6.05 11.56
C SER A 34 -22.38 -6.22 10.24
N LEU A 35 -21.90 -5.13 9.60
CA LEU A 35 -21.10 -5.19 8.38
C LEU A 35 -19.68 -5.72 8.60
N GLU A 36 -19.22 -5.78 9.85
CA GLU A 36 -17.91 -6.33 10.22
C GLU A 36 -17.72 -7.76 9.70
N TYR A 37 -18.76 -8.59 9.75
CA TYR A 37 -18.73 -9.97 9.24
C TYR A 37 -18.49 -10.07 7.72
N LEU A 38 -18.81 -9.01 6.96
CA LEU A 38 -18.61 -8.95 5.51
C LEU A 38 -17.20 -8.47 5.12
N ILE A 39 -16.44 -7.90 6.05
CA ILE A 39 -15.11 -7.33 5.77
C ILE A 39 -14.17 -8.43 5.28
N SER A 40 -14.01 -9.53 6.02
CA SER A 40 -13.08 -10.61 5.66
C SER A 40 -13.35 -11.24 4.30
N PRO A 41 -14.59 -11.63 3.92
CA PRO A 41 -14.85 -12.17 2.59
C PRO A 41 -14.65 -11.14 1.48
N VAL A 42 -15.02 -9.88 1.69
CA VAL A 42 -14.81 -8.80 0.70
C VAL A 42 -13.31 -8.55 0.50
N LEU A 43 -12.53 -8.53 1.59
CA LEU A 43 -11.08 -8.40 1.54
C LEU A 43 -10.41 -9.59 0.84
N ALA A 44 -10.87 -10.81 1.08
CA ALA A 44 -10.32 -12.00 0.39
C ALA A 44 -10.49 -11.89 -1.13
N VAL A 45 -11.67 -11.45 -1.60
CA VAL A 45 -11.92 -11.21 -3.04
C VAL A 45 -11.09 -10.03 -3.54
N LEU A 46 -11.00 -8.95 -2.78
CA LEU A 46 -10.17 -7.79 -3.11
C LEU A 46 -8.71 -8.22 -3.29
N LEU A 47 -8.11 -8.87 -2.30
CA LEU A 47 -6.71 -9.30 -2.36
C LEU A 47 -6.44 -10.27 -3.50
N TYR A 48 -7.33 -11.26 -3.71
CA TYR A 48 -7.23 -12.15 -4.86
C TYR A 48 -7.24 -11.38 -6.17
N SER A 49 -8.20 -10.47 -6.35
CA SER A 49 -8.32 -9.68 -7.57
C SER A 49 -7.14 -8.73 -7.80
N MET A 50 -6.58 -8.15 -6.74
CA MET A 50 -5.37 -7.33 -6.80
C MET A 50 -4.15 -8.17 -7.18
N PHE A 51 -3.97 -9.33 -6.53
CA PHE A 51 -2.85 -10.21 -6.83
C PHE A 51 -2.90 -10.76 -8.26
N THR A 52 -4.09 -11.00 -8.84
CA THR A 52 -4.20 -11.43 -10.25
C THR A 52 -3.72 -10.37 -11.25
N GLN A 53 -3.59 -9.11 -10.85
CA GLN A 53 -3.06 -8.05 -11.71
C GLN A 53 -1.53 -7.92 -11.62
N ILE A 54 -0.89 -8.59 -10.66
CA ILE A 54 0.56 -8.56 -10.49
C ILE A 54 1.20 -9.56 -11.47
N PRO A 55 2.09 -9.12 -12.37
CA PRO A 55 2.70 -9.99 -13.36
C PRO A 55 3.82 -10.85 -12.76
N PHE A 56 3.48 -11.83 -11.90
CA PHE A 56 4.47 -12.68 -11.21
C PHE A 56 5.37 -13.45 -12.16
N LEU A 57 4.84 -13.91 -13.28
CA LEU A 57 5.61 -14.64 -14.29
C LEU A 57 6.58 -13.76 -15.07
N GLN A 58 6.52 -12.43 -14.87
CA GLN A 58 7.47 -11.47 -15.40
C GLN A 58 8.50 -11.01 -14.35
N LEU A 59 8.65 -11.71 -13.24
CA LEU A 59 9.58 -11.37 -12.15
C LEU A 59 11.01 -11.06 -12.65
N ARG A 60 11.44 -11.71 -13.73
CA ARG A 60 12.73 -11.42 -14.37
C ARG A 60 12.85 -9.96 -14.86
N ALA A 61 11.72 -9.32 -15.21
CA ALA A 61 11.71 -7.94 -15.65
C ALA A 61 12.09 -6.97 -14.50
N ALA A 62 11.83 -7.33 -13.24
CA ALA A 62 12.27 -6.57 -12.08
C ALA A 62 13.79 -6.42 -12.04
N PHE A 63 14.52 -7.44 -12.48
CA PHE A 63 15.99 -7.46 -12.49
C PHE A 63 16.63 -6.86 -13.74
N ALA A 64 15.83 -6.39 -14.70
CA ALA A 64 16.36 -5.74 -15.91
C ALA A 64 17.14 -4.45 -15.58
N ASN A 65 16.70 -3.70 -14.55
CA ASN A 65 17.43 -2.55 -14.02
C ASN A 65 17.99 -2.85 -12.63
N LYS A 66 19.12 -3.53 -12.55
CA LYS A 66 19.76 -3.95 -11.29
C LYS A 66 20.00 -2.81 -10.31
N ARG A 67 20.33 -1.61 -10.80
CA ARG A 67 20.57 -0.43 -9.95
C ARG A 67 19.28 0.03 -9.28
N PHE A 68 18.21 0.14 -10.06
CA PHE A 68 16.89 0.51 -9.51
C PHE A 68 16.40 -0.53 -8.52
N THR A 69 16.46 -1.81 -8.87
CA THR A 69 16.01 -2.91 -7.99
C THR A 69 16.79 -2.95 -6.68
N ALA A 70 18.13 -2.80 -6.72
CA ALA A 70 18.93 -2.74 -5.51
C ALA A 70 18.57 -1.52 -4.64
N ALA A 71 18.45 -0.34 -5.24
CA ALA A 71 18.02 0.87 -4.54
C ALA A 71 16.63 0.71 -3.92
N LEU A 72 15.68 0.10 -4.65
CA LEU A 72 14.33 -0.17 -4.22
C LEU A 72 14.27 -1.09 -3.00
N LEU A 73 15.03 -2.19 -3.03
CA LEU A 73 15.11 -3.13 -1.91
C LEU A 73 15.77 -2.50 -0.69
N ILE A 74 16.87 -1.77 -0.87
CA ILE A 74 17.57 -1.09 0.23
C ILE A 74 16.68 -0.03 0.87
N VAL A 75 16.01 0.80 0.07
CA VAL A 75 15.14 1.84 0.62
C VAL A 75 13.99 1.22 1.40
N ASN A 76 13.28 0.24 0.84
CA ASN A 76 12.07 -0.30 1.45
C ASN A 76 12.33 -1.28 2.59
N PHE A 77 13.45 -2.03 2.55
CA PHE A 77 13.69 -3.12 3.49
C PHE A 77 14.92 -2.91 4.41
N ILE A 78 15.61 -1.76 4.28
CA ILE A 78 16.68 -1.38 5.22
C ILE A 78 16.42 0.01 5.76
N ILE A 79 16.28 1.01 4.89
CA ILE A 79 16.15 2.42 5.31
C ILE A 79 14.80 2.65 5.99
N VAL A 80 13.71 2.18 5.39
CA VAL A 80 12.36 2.32 5.98
C VAL A 80 12.27 1.68 7.36
N PRO A 81 12.68 0.41 7.59
CA PRO A 81 12.64 -0.17 8.93
C PRO A 81 13.42 0.63 9.98
N ILE A 82 14.58 1.17 9.61
CA ILE A 82 15.37 2.03 10.50
C ILE A 82 14.59 3.30 10.85
N VAL A 83 14.00 3.97 9.85
CA VAL A 83 13.18 5.17 10.08
C VAL A 83 11.96 4.85 10.93
N VAL A 84 11.28 3.75 10.65
CA VAL A 84 10.11 3.31 11.42
C VAL A 84 10.48 3.03 12.86
N TRP A 85 11.59 2.35 13.11
CA TRP A 85 12.08 2.11 14.46
C TRP A 85 12.31 3.42 15.23
N PHE A 86 12.99 4.40 14.61
CA PHE A 86 13.19 5.72 15.26
C PHE A 86 11.89 6.48 15.50
N LEU A 87 10.95 6.42 14.56
CA LEU A 87 9.66 7.08 14.70
C LEU A 87 8.76 6.41 15.73
N SER A 88 8.84 5.09 15.88
CA SER A 88 8.06 4.36 16.90
C SER A 88 8.46 4.72 18.32
N LEU A 89 9.71 5.15 18.56
CA LEU A 89 10.14 5.65 19.88
C LEU A 89 9.40 6.92 20.33
N LEU A 90 8.72 7.60 19.43
CA LEU A 90 7.88 8.79 19.74
C LEU A 90 6.46 8.41 20.17
N LEU A 91 6.09 7.15 20.04
CA LEU A 91 4.77 6.62 20.36
C LEU A 91 4.77 5.98 21.76
N PRO A 92 3.61 5.94 22.43
CA PRO A 92 3.50 5.22 23.69
C PRO A 92 3.69 3.72 23.49
N GLU A 93 4.19 3.05 24.51
CA GLU A 93 4.32 1.59 24.58
C GLU A 93 2.92 0.95 24.70
N HIS A 94 2.21 0.91 23.58
CA HIS A 94 0.88 0.33 23.48
C HIS A 94 0.88 -0.71 22.35
N PRO A 95 0.91 -2.03 22.66
CA PRO A 95 1.15 -3.07 21.67
C PRO A 95 0.24 -3.04 20.43
N PRO A 96 -1.10 -2.88 20.54
CA PRO A 96 -1.98 -2.78 19.37
C PRO A 96 -1.69 -1.57 18.48
N LEU A 97 -1.30 -0.42 19.07
CA LEU A 97 -0.91 0.76 18.33
C LEU A 97 0.38 0.52 17.54
N LEU A 98 1.41 0.02 18.22
CA LEU A 98 2.72 -0.26 17.62
C LEU A 98 2.61 -1.31 16.53
N LEU A 99 1.82 -2.37 16.75
CA LEU A 99 1.57 -3.39 15.74
C LEU A 99 0.95 -2.78 14.46
N GLY A 100 -0.07 -1.93 14.60
CA GLY A 100 -0.69 -1.25 13.46
C GLY A 100 0.31 -0.39 12.69
N VAL A 101 1.15 0.36 13.40
CA VAL A 101 2.22 1.19 12.80
C VAL A 101 3.25 0.32 12.07
N TYR A 102 3.71 -0.76 12.69
CA TYR A 102 4.68 -1.67 12.08
C TYR A 102 4.10 -2.40 10.87
N LEU A 103 2.89 -2.93 10.97
CA LEU A 103 2.21 -3.59 9.86
C LEU A 103 2.14 -2.67 8.64
N VAL A 104 1.71 -1.42 8.81
CA VAL A 104 1.51 -0.54 7.68
C VAL A 104 2.80 0.07 7.17
N LEU A 105 3.69 0.58 8.04
CA LEU A 105 4.89 1.29 7.58
C LEU A 105 6.00 0.36 7.07
N LEU A 106 6.06 -0.91 7.49
CA LEU A 106 7.08 -1.86 7.05
C LEU A 106 6.72 -2.57 5.73
N THR A 107 5.51 -2.35 5.20
CA THR A 107 5.06 -2.99 3.97
C THR A 107 4.97 -1.97 2.82
N PRO A 108 5.81 -2.07 1.80
CA PRO A 108 5.75 -1.19 0.63
C PRO A 108 4.48 -1.43 -0.20
N CYS A 109 3.91 -0.35 -0.75
CA CYS A 109 2.78 -0.43 -1.67
C CYS A 109 3.17 -1.10 -2.99
N ILE A 110 2.25 -1.91 -3.54
CA ILE A 110 2.45 -2.67 -4.78
C ILE A 110 1.39 -2.37 -5.86
N ASP A 111 0.38 -1.59 -5.54
CA ASP A 111 -0.79 -1.31 -6.39
C ASP A 111 -0.89 0.17 -6.79
N TYR A 112 -1.56 1.00 -6.02
CA TYR A 112 -1.80 2.40 -6.39
C TYR A 112 -0.52 3.27 -6.44
N VAL A 113 0.60 2.83 -5.88
CA VAL A 113 1.91 3.48 -6.06
C VAL A 113 2.30 3.65 -7.52
N VAL A 114 1.87 2.73 -8.39
CA VAL A 114 2.12 2.80 -9.85
C VAL A 114 1.43 4.02 -10.45
N VAL A 115 0.18 4.29 -10.01
CA VAL A 115 -0.62 5.43 -10.45
C VAL A 115 0.03 6.74 -9.99
N PHE A 116 0.35 6.86 -8.69
CA PHE A 116 1.01 8.06 -8.16
C PHE A 116 2.38 8.31 -8.79
N THR A 117 3.15 7.24 -9.04
CA THR A 117 4.43 7.33 -9.76
C THR A 117 4.22 7.91 -11.17
N HIS A 118 3.18 7.46 -11.88
CA HIS A 118 2.86 7.98 -13.22
C HIS A 118 2.47 9.45 -13.17
N LEU A 119 1.56 9.83 -12.27
CA LEU A 119 1.13 11.22 -12.06
C LEU A 119 2.30 12.13 -11.64
N GLY A 120 3.22 11.63 -10.81
CA GLY A 120 4.45 12.30 -10.40
C GLY A 120 5.58 12.26 -11.45
N ARG A 121 5.27 11.88 -12.70
CA ARG A 121 6.23 11.81 -13.82
C ARG A 121 7.45 10.91 -13.53
N GLY A 122 7.27 9.88 -12.72
CA GLY A 122 8.23 8.82 -12.49
C GLY A 122 8.11 7.68 -13.50
N ASN A 123 9.02 6.73 -13.44
CA ASN A 123 8.98 5.53 -14.29
C ASN A 123 8.07 4.46 -13.68
N ALA A 124 6.76 4.56 -13.92
CA ALA A 124 5.74 3.63 -13.42
C ALA A 124 5.98 2.17 -13.90
N ARG A 125 6.62 1.97 -15.07
CA ARG A 125 6.93 0.61 -15.57
C ARG A 125 7.96 -0.09 -14.69
N LEU A 126 8.95 0.63 -14.15
CA LEU A 126 9.93 0.06 -13.22
C LEU A 126 9.25 -0.37 -11.92
N VAL A 127 8.36 0.45 -11.38
CA VAL A 127 7.60 0.13 -10.16
C VAL A 127 6.74 -1.10 -10.42
N LEU A 128 5.92 -1.09 -11.48
CA LEU A 128 5.05 -2.22 -11.84
C LEU A 128 5.84 -3.52 -12.03
N ALA A 129 6.99 -3.47 -12.72
CA ALA A 129 7.83 -4.65 -12.91
C ALA A 129 8.39 -5.19 -11.58
N SER A 130 8.56 -4.31 -10.58
CA SER A 130 9.13 -4.66 -9.28
C SER A 130 8.08 -5.09 -8.24
N THR A 131 6.77 -4.92 -8.51
CA THR A 131 5.70 -5.27 -7.56
C THR A 131 5.74 -6.72 -7.09
N PRO A 132 5.98 -7.73 -7.95
CA PRO A 132 6.08 -9.11 -7.49
C PRO A 132 7.25 -9.33 -6.51
N LEU A 133 8.37 -8.66 -6.77
CA LEU A 133 9.55 -8.76 -5.92
C LEU A 133 9.30 -8.09 -4.56
N LEU A 134 8.68 -6.90 -4.55
CA LEU A 134 8.32 -6.20 -3.32
C LEU A 134 7.35 -7.04 -2.48
N LEU A 135 6.29 -7.59 -3.10
CA LEU A 135 5.31 -8.42 -2.40
C LEU A 135 5.96 -9.66 -1.76
N LEU A 136 6.76 -10.41 -2.52
CA LEU A 136 7.42 -11.60 -1.99
C LEU A 136 8.41 -11.26 -0.88
N THR A 137 9.18 -10.19 -1.04
CA THR A 137 10.16 -9.77 -0.04
C THR A 137 9.47 -9.28 1.25
N GLN A 138 8.40 -8.48 1.15
CA GLN A 138 7.67 -8.03 2.35
C GLN A 138 7.01 -9.19 3.09
N MET A 139 6.48 -10.20 2.38
CA MET A 139 5.89 -11.38 3.01
C MET A 139 6.89 -12.18 3.82
N LEU A 140 8.14 -12.27 3.35
CA LEU A 140 9.21 -12.95 4.08
C LEU A 140 9.75 -12.13 5.24
N LEU A 141 9.88 -10.81 5.07
CA LEU A 141 10.52 -9.94 6.04
C LEU A 141 9.57 -9.39 7.10
N LEU A 142 8.27 -9.25 6.80
CA LEU A 142 7.30 -8.71 7.76
C LEU A 142 7.27 -9.49 9.09
N PRO A 143 7.16 -10.83 9.11
CA PRO A 143 7.23 -11.58 10.37
C PRO A 143 8.55 -11.36 11.13
N VAL A 144 9.67 -11.25 10.39
CA VAL A 144 10.99 -11.00 10.99
C VAL A 144 11.05 -9.63 11.65
N TYR A 145 10.52 -8.59 11.00
CA TYR A 145 10.46 -7.24 11.57
C TYR A 145 9.55 -7.18 12.79
N LEU A 146 8.38 -7.81 12.74
CA LEU A 146 7.48 -7.86 13.89
C LEU A 146 8.14 -8.55 15.08
N TRP A 147 8.82 -9.68 14.85
CA TRP A 147 9.60 -10.36 15.90
C TRP A 147 10.75 -9.50 16.45
N LEU A 148 11.39 -8.69 15.61
CA LEU A 148 12.51 -7.83 16.02
C LEU A 148 12.07 -6.58 16.78
N PHE A 149 10.91 -6.02 16.45
CA PHE A 149 10.47 -4.70 16.92
C PHE A 149 9.43 -4.79 18.06
N MET A 150 8.75 -5.92 18.22
CA MET A 150 7.84 -6.15 19.35
C MET A 150 8.56 -6.88 20.47
N GLU A 151 8.26 -6.50 21.72
CA GLU A 151 8.84 -7.14 22.88
C GLU A 151 8.31 -8.59 23.04
N GLU A 152 9.13 -9.46 23.67
CA GLU A 152 8.77 -10.88 23.88
C GLU A 152 7.43 -11.05 24.66
N GLN A 153 7.12 -10.12 25.57
CA GLN A 153 5.88 -10.15 26.35
C GLN A 153 4.65 -9.86 25.48
N ASP A 154 4.78 -8.93 24.52
CA ASP A 154 3.72 -8.57 23.58
C ASP A 154 3.54 -9.65 22.51
N ALA A 155 4.63 -10.27 22.09
CA ALA A 155 4.61 -11.42 21.17
C ALA A 155 3.95 -12.67 21.77
N GLN A 156 3.97 -12.83 23.12
CA GLN A 156 3.26 -13.92 23.80
C GLN A 156 1.76 -13.66 23.96
N VAL A 157 1.35 -12.40 24.12
CA VAL A 157 -0.08 -12.01 24.16
C VAL A 157 -0.69 -12.09 22.76
N MET A 158 0.08 -11.79 21.74
CA MET A 158 -0.23 -12.10 20.35
C MET A 158 0.07 -13.59 20.14
N SER A 159 -0.90 -14.46 20.44
CA SER A 159 -0.76 -15.86 20.06
C SER A 159 -0.39 -15.91 18.59
N ALA A 160 0.82 -16.40 18.28
CA ALA A 160 1.33 -16.43 16.91
C ALA A 160 0.41 -17.21 15.97
N GLU A 161 -0.40 -18.13 16.52
CA GLU A 161 -1.29 -19.00 15.78
C GLU A 161 -2.42 -18.25 15.04
N PRO A 162 -3.26 -17.37 15.67
CA PRO A 162 -4.28 -16.60 14.94
C PRO A 162 -3.69 -15.64 13.90
N PHE A 163 -2.54 -15.01 14.22
CA PHE A 163 -1.87 -14.14 13.27
C PHE A 163 -1.36 -14.92 12.05
N LEU A 164 -0.73 -16.07 12.29
CA LEU A 164 -0.23 -16.94 11.23
C LEU A 164 -1.38 -17.53 10.40
N GLU A 165 -2.47 -17.93 11.03
CA GLU A 165 -3.69 -18.41 10.35
C GLU A 165 -4.27 -17.29 9.47
N ALA A 166 -4.46 -16.08 9.99
CA ALA A 166 -4.92 -14.92 9.23
C ALA A 166 -3.97 -14.60 8.06
N PHE A 167 -2.67 -14.62 8.29
CA PHE A 167 -1.66 -14.41 7.26
C PHE A 167 -1.75 -15.46 6.15
N LEU A 168 -1.86 -16.74 6.51
CA LEU A 168 -1.97 -17.83 5.55
C LEU A 168 -3.28 -17.76 4.74
N VAL A 169 -4.41 -17.52 5.41
CA VAL A 169 -5.75 -17.54 4.78
C VAL A 169 -6.01 -16.26 3.99
N LEU A 170 -5.65 -15.09 4.53
CA LEU A 170 -6.00 -13.81 3.90
C LEU A 170 -4.93 -13.31 2.91
N ILE A 171 -3.70 -13.78 3.01
CA ILE A 171 -2.63 -13.33 2.10
C ILE A 171 -2.09 -14.48 1.26
N VAL A 172 -1.58 -15.55 1.88
CA VAL A 172 -0.88 -16.63 1.14
C VAL A 172 -1.84 -17.39 0.24
N LEU A 173 -3.05 -17.70 0.69
CA LEU A 173 -4.06 -18.39 -0.10
C LEU A 173 -4.52 -17.58 -1.32
N PRO A 174 -4.96 -16.30 -1.22
CA PRO A 174 -5.29 -15.48 -2.39
C PRO A 174 -4.11 -15.31 -3.35
N LEU A 175 -2.89 -15.17 -2.84
CA LEU A 175 -1.68 -15.11 -3.65
C LEU A 175 -1.45 -16.41 -4.43
N GLY A 176 -1.58 -17.57 -3.77
CA GLY A 176 -1.46 -18.89 -4.41
C GLY A 176 -2.52 -19.11 -5.49
N LEU A 177 -3.77 -18.67 -5.23
CA LEU A 177 -4.85 -18.70 -6.21
C LEU A 177 -4.58 -17.77 -7.40
N ALA A 178 -4.06 -16.55 -7.15
CA ALA A 178 -3.70 -15.60 -8.20
C ALA A 178 -2.59 -16.12 -9.11
N LEU A 179 -1.52 -16.69 -8.52
CA LEU A 179 -0.45 -17.35 -9.27
C LEU A 179 -0.98 -18.49 -10.13
N SER A 180 -1.86 -19.32 -9.57
CA SER A 180 -2.50 -20.43 -10.27
C SER A 180 -3.35 -19.94 -11.45
N THR A 181 -4.08 -18.83 -11.24
CA THR A 181 -4.89 -18.19 -12.27
C THR A 181 -4.03 -17.59 -13.38
N GLU A 182 -2.91 -16.92 -13.04
CA GLU A 182 -1.98 -16.39 -14.04
C GLU A 182 -1.37 -17.52 -14.89
N PHE A 183 -1.02 -18.65 -14.26
CA PHE A 183 -0.51 -19.81 -14.94
C PHE A 183 -1.55 -20.48 -15.84
N TRP A 184 -2.82 -20.55 -15.39
CA TRP A 184 -3.94 -21.03 -16.19
C TRP A 184 -4.22 -20.13 -17.41
N ALA A 185 -4.19 -18.82 -17.21
CA ALA A 185 -4.39 -17.82 -18.28
C ALA A 185 -3.37 -17.93 -19.40
N LYS A 186 -2.11 -18.26 -19.08
CA LYS A 186 -1.07 -18.52 -20.11
C LYS A 186 -1.30 -19.77 -20.95
N ARG A 187 -2.06 -20.72 -20.42
CA ARG A 187 -2.28 -22.01 -21.08
C ARG A 187 -3.63 -22.13 -21.77
N ARG A 188 -4.64 -21.40 -21.31
CA ARG A 188 -6.02 -21.52 -21.80
C ARG A 188 -6.70 -20.17 -21.92
N ARG A 189 -7.46 -20.00 -23.02
CA ARG A 189 -8.25 -18.77 -23.28
C ARG A 189 -9.27 -18.47 -22.16
N SER A 190 -9.87 -19.50 -21.56
CA SER A 190 -10.79 -19.32 -20.42
C SER A 190 -10.12 -18.69 -19.21
N GLY A 191 -8.85 -19.00 -18.92
CA GLY A 191 -8.06 -18.35 -17.88
C GLY A 191 -7.78 -16.88 -18.20
N ALA A 192 -7.48 -16.54 -19.46
CA ALA A 192 -7.29 -15.17 -19.89
C ALA A 192 -8.57 -14.33 -19.73
N ILE A 193 -9.73 -14.89 -20.12
CA ILE A 193 -11.03 -14.24 -19.90
C ILE A 193 -11.29 -14.03 -18.40
N TRP A 194 -10.94 -15.01 -17.56
CA TRP A 194 -11.09 -14.89 -16.12
C TRP A 194 -10.24 -13.75 -15.54
N LEU A 195 -8.99 -13.58 -15.99
CA LEU A 195 -8.15 -12.45 -15.60
C LEU A 195 -8.76 -11.09 -16.02
N GLU A 196 -9.37 -11.00 -17.19
CA GLU A 196 -10.07 -9.79 -17.62
C GLU A 196 -11.28 -9.49 -16.72
N VAL A 197 -12.02 -10.50 -16.29
CA VAL A 197 -13.14 -10.35 -15.36
C VAL A 197 -12.66 -9.92 -13.97
N THR A 198 -11.65 -10.58 -13.42
CA THR A 198 -11.11 -10.24 -12.10
C THR A 198 -10.50 -8.85 -12.05
N ALA A 199 -10.02 -8.34 -13.17
CA ALA A 199 -9.47 -7.00 -13.27
C ALA A 199 -10.49 -5.86 -13.04
N TRP A 200 -11.80 -6.14 -13.04
CA TRP A 200 -12.85 -5.18 -12.70
C TRP A 200 -13.14 -5.10 -11.20
N LEU A 201 -12.72 -6.10 -10.42
CA LEU A 201 -13.11 -6.27 -9.02
C LEU A 201 -12.39 -5.33 -8.04
N PRO A 202 -11.11 -4.94 -8.22
CA PRO A 202 -10.39 -4.18 -7.20
C PRO A 202 -11.08 -2.89 -6.78
N VAL A 203 -11.48 -2.06 -7.72
CA VAL A 203 -12.08 -0.75 -7.42
C VAL A 203 -13.41 -0.88 -6.64
N PRO A 204 -14.42 -1.67 -7.07
CA PRO A 204 -15.64 -1.81 -6.31
C PRO A 204 -15.45 -2.54 -4.97
N PHE A 205 -14.63 -3.57 -4.92
CA PHE A 205 -14.36 -4.29 -3.66
C PHE A 205 -13.57 -3.44 -2.67
N MET A 206 -12.67 -2.59 -3.15
CA MET A 206 -12.01 -1.59 -2.33
C MET A 206 -13.00 -0.58 -1.74
N ALA A 207 -13.89 -0.03 -2.57
CA ALA A 207 -14.94 0.88 -2.10
C ALA A 207 -15.84 0.22 -1.06
N MET A 208 -16.24 -1.05 -1.27
CA MET A 208 -17.01 -1.84 -0.28
C MET A 208 -16.22 -2.05 1.00
N THR A 209 -14.94 -2.39 0.92
CA THR A 209 -14.07 -2.54 2.09
C THR A 209 -14.01 -1.26 2.92
N LEU A 210 -13.73 -0.12 2.27
CA LEU A 210 -13.67 1.17 2.94
C LEU A 210 -15.02 1.53 3.59
N LEU A 211 -16.13 1.30 2.89
CA LEU A 211 -17.48 1.53 3.42
C LEU A 211 -17.73 0.66 4.66
N PHE A 212 -17.48 -0.63 4.57
CA PHE A 212 -17.77 -1.57 5.67
C PHE A 212 -16.87 -1.33 6.88
N VAL A 213 -15.57 -1.11 6.66
CA VAL A 213 -14.62 -0.81 7.74
C VAL A 213 -15.01 0.48 8.45
N VAL A 214 -15.29 1.56 7.70
CA VAL A 214 -15.67 2.82 8.33
C VAL A 214 -17.02 2.71 9.02
N ALA A 215 -18.02 2.11 8.40
CA ALA A 215 -19.35 1.97 8.99
C ALA A 215 -19.35 1.13 10.29
N SER A 216 -18.47 0.10 10.37
CA SER A 216 -18.36 -0.75 11.54
C SER A 216 -17.53 -0.14 12.69
N GLN A 217 -16.63 0.82 12.38
CA GLN A 217 -15.67 1.34 13.36
C GLN A 217 -15.97 2.78 13.79
N ILE A 218 -16.78 3.53 13.04
CA ILE A 218 -16.99 4.98 13.27
C ILE A 218 -17.59 5.28 14.65
N ASP A 219 -18.41 4.38 15.17
CA ASP A 219 -19.04 4.50 16.48
C ASP A 219 -18.00 4.47 17.63
N ARG A 220 -16.85 3.87 17.39
CA ARG A 220 -15.74 3.77 18.35
C ARG A 220 -14.67 4.87 18.16
N ILE A 221 -14.87 5.79 17.23
CA ILE A 221 -13.84 6.76 16.85
C ILE A 221 -13.50 7.71 17.99
N ASP A 222 -14.51 8.06 18.82
CA ASP A 222 -14.31 8.96 19.97
C ASP A 222 -13.37 8.33 21.00
N GLU A 223 -13.40 7.02 21.18
CA GLU A 223 -12.52 6.26 22.07
C GLU A 223 -11.07 6.26 21.57
N TYR A 224 -10.89 6.20 20.23
CA TYR A 224 -9.58 6.12 19.59
C TYR A 224 -9.01 7.48 19.15
N LEU A 225 -9.78 8.55 19.24
CA LEU A 225 -9.36 9.89 18.79
C LEU A 225 -8.04 10.38 19.44
N PRO A 226 -7.79 10.17 20.75
CA PRO A 226 -6.51 10.54 21.37
C PRO A 226 -5.33 9.76 20.77
N VAL A 227 -5.54 8.51 20.40
CA VAL A 227 -4.51 7.65 19.81
C VAL A 227 -4.25 8.04 18.35
N VAL A 228 -5.31 8.29 17.58
CA VAL A 228 -5.22 8.82 16.21
C VAL A 228 -4.42 10.13 16.19
N ALA A 229 -4.66 11.02 17.15
CA ALA A 229 -3.92 12.27 17.27
C ALA A 229 -2.41 12.06 17.52
N GLN A 230 -2.00 10.95 18.13
CA GLN A 230 -0.59 10.63 18.38
C GLN A 230 0.10 10.02 17.15
N VAL A 231 -0.59 9.20 16.36
CA VAL A 231 0.03 8.55 15.20
C VAL A 231 0.09 9.43 13.96
N VAL A 232 -0.82 10.39 13.80
CA VAL A 232 -0.84 11.32 12.65
C VAL A 232 0.49 12.07 12.49
N PRO A 233 1.07 12.71 13.53
CA PRO A 233 2.37 13.37 13.40
C PRO A 233 3.50 12.42 12.97
N VAL A 234 3.47 11.16 13.44
CA VAL A 234 4.45 10.14 13.07
C VAL A 234 4.35 9.81 11.58
N TYR A 235 3.14 9.64 11.06
CA TYR A 235 2.92 9.40 9.64
C TYR A 235 3.30 10.60 8.78
N MET A 236 3.00 11.82 9.23
CA MET A 236 3.43 13.04 8.56
C MET A 236 4.96 13.15 8.54
N ALA A 237 5.63 12.84 9.65
CA ALA A 237 7.08 12.81 9.74
C ALA A 237 7.68 11.76 8.78
N PHE A 238 7.11 10.54 8.74
CA PHE A 238 7.51 9.51 7.80
C PHE A 238 7.42 10.01 6.35
N MET A 239 6.27 10.57 5.96
CA MET A 239 6.09 11.13 4.62
C MET A 239 6.99 12.32 4.33
N ALA A 240 7.36 13.12 5.32
CA ALA A 240 8.31 14.21 5.12
C ALA A 240 9.77 13.71 4.96
N ILE A 241 10.18 12.69 5.71
CA ILE A 241 11.55 12.18 5.75
C ILE A 241 11.87 11.31 4.52
N MET A 242 10.96 10.40 4.15
CA MET A 242 11.22 9.37 3.14
C MET A 242 11.61 9.89 1.77
N PRO A 243 11.03 10.98 1.22
CA PRO A 243 11.45 11.52 -0.08
C PRO A 243 12.92 11.94 -0.13
N PHE A 244 13.44 12.49 0.98
CA PHE A 244 14.84 12.92 1.03
C PHE A 244 15.80 11.73 1.10
N LEU A 245 15.47 10.71 1.91
CA LEU A 245 16.28 9.50 2.00
C LEU A 245 16.24 8.69 0.69
N ALA A 246 15.09 8.61 0.07
CA ALA A 246 14.94 7.96 -1.24
C ALA A 246 15.69 8.73 -2.34
N ARG A 247 15.66 10.08 -2.32
CA ARG A 247 16.47 10.90 -3.22
C ARG A 247 17.96 10.67 -3.02
N LEU A 248 18.43 10.62 -1.78
CA LEU A 248 19.83 10.32 -1.46
C LEU A 248 20.23 8.94 -1.97
N THR A 249 19.37 7.93 -1.79
CA THR A 249 19.56 6.58 -2.32
C THR A 249 19.59 6.59 -3.84
N ALA A 250 18.66 7.31 -4.49
CA ALA A 250 18.64 7.44 -5.95
C ALA A 250 19.96 8.04 -6.50
N TYR A 251 20.49 9.03 -5.81
CA TYR A 251 21.78 9.63 -6.13
C TYR A 251 22.95 8.64 -5.95
N ALA A 252 22.99 7.92 -4.82
CA ALA A 252 24.04 6.93 -4.53
C ALA A 252 24.06 5.80 -5.60
N PHE A 253 22.88 5.36 -6.05
CA PHE A 253 22.75 4.35 -7.12
C PHE A 253 22.82 4.92 -8.55
N ARG A 254 23.05 6.23 -8.70
CA ARG A 254 23.11 6.93 -9.98
C ARG A 254 21.91 6.65 -10.87
N LEU A 255 20.72 6.73 -10.30
CA LEU A 255 19.47 6.57 -11.03
C LEU A 255 19.18 7.82 -11.86
N ASP A 256 18.56 7.63 -13.03
CA ASP A 256 18.02 8.76 -13.78
C ASP A 256 16.84 9.41 -13.05
N THR A 257 16.44 10.60 -13.52
CA THR A 257 15.38 11.40 -12.88
C THR A 257 14.06 10.64 -12.74
N GLN A 258 13.67 9.87 -13.77
CA GLN A 258 12.39 9.16 -13.74
C GLN A 258 12.42 7.94 -12.82
N ALA A 259 13.53 7.20 -12.81
CA ALA A 259 13.74 6.09 -11.87
C ALA A 259 13.89 6.61 -10.42
N GLY A 260 14.55 7.74 -10.21
CA GLY A 260 14.66 8.38 -8.91
C GLY A 260 13.29 8.82 -8.36
N ARG A 261 12.43 9.42 -9.20
CA ARG A 261 11.04 9.73 -8.81
C ARG A 261 10.26 8.47 -8.45
N ALA A 262 10.38 7.42 -9.25
CA ALA A 262 9.76 6.11 -8.99
C ALA A 262 10.20 5.53 -7.64
N LEU A 263 11.48 5.68 -7.28
CA LEU A 263 12.01 5.26 -5.99
C LEU A 263 11.41 6.06 -4.82
N ILE A 264 11.24 7.39 -4.99
CA ILE A 264 10.65 8.26 -3.98
C ILE A 264 9.20 7.87 -3.70
N PHE A 265 8.40 7.67 -4.75
CA PHE A 265 7.01 7.22 -4.59
C PHE A 265 6.95 5.86 -3.90
N SER A 266 7.75 4.89 -4.32
CA SER A 266 7.79 3.57 -3.68
C SER A 266 8.21 3.63 -2.21
N ALA A 267 9.12 4.53 -1.84
CA ALA A 267 9.57 4.69 -0.47
C ALA A 267 8.54 5.38 0.43
N GLY A 268 7.72 6.27 -0.12
CA GLY A 268 6.68 7.02 0.62
C GLY A 268 5.37 6.27 0.77
N THR A 269 4.99 5.45 -0.22
CA THR A 269 3.70 4.79 -0.28
C THR A 269 3.73 3.41 0.39
N ARG A 270 2.77 3.17 1.30
CA ARG A 270 2.69 1.95 2.12
C ARG A 270 1.49 1.09 1.76
N ASN A 271 1.54 -0.19 2.11
CA ASN A 271 0.56 -1.18 1.69
C ASN A 271 -0.49 -1.46 2.79
N SER A 272 -1.27 -0.45 3.13
CA SER A 272 -2.31 -0.57 4.14
C SER A 272 -3.36 -1.64 3.80
N LEU A 273 -3.68 -1.81 2.52
CA LEU A 273 -4.74 -2.72 2.07
C LEU A 273 -4.43 -4.19 2.29
N VAL A 274 -3.17 -4.58 2.08
CA VAL A 274 -2.75 -5.98 2.29
C VAL A 274 -2.65 -6.31 3.79
N VAL A 275 -2.30 -5.33 4.63
CA VAL A 275 -2.12 -5.59 6.07
C VAL A 275 -3.36 -5.32 6.91
N LEU A 276 -4.32 -4.54 6.41
CA LEU A 276 -5.59 -4.28 7.13
C LEU A 276 -6.34 -5.57 7.47
N PRO A 277 -6.47 -6.57 6.56
CA PRO A 277 -7.09 -7.85 6.90
C PRO A 277 -6.41 -8.58 8.05
N LEU A 278 -5.08 -8.49 8.16
CA LEU A 278 -4.35 -9.09 9.27
C LEU A 278 -4.73 -8.43 10.61
N ALA A 279 -4.83 -7.09 10.62
CA ALA A 279 -5.22 -6.37 11.82
C ALA A 279 -6.68 -6.65 12.24
N LEU A 280 -7.58 -6.79 11.26
CA LEU A 280 -9.00 -7.09 11.51
C LEU A 280 -9.25 -8.55 11.93
N ALA A 281 -8.33 -9.46 11.62
CA ALA A 281 -8.41 -10.86 12.05
C ALA A 281 -7.85 -11.11 13.45
N LEU A 282 -7.29 -10.09 14.10
CA LEU A 282 -6.78 -10.19 15.46
C LEU A 282 -7.93 -10.25 16.47
N PRO A 283 -7.71 -10.87 17.65
CA PRO A 283 -8.73 -10.96 18.71
C PRO A 283 -9.19 -9.57 19.20
N ASP A 284 -10.34 -9.57 19.90
CA ASP A 284 -10.83 -8.38 20.61
C ASP A 284 -9.74 -7.76 21.49
N GLY A 285 -9.59 -6.44 21.43
CA GLY A 285 -8.52 -5.70 22.09
C GLY A 285 -7.38 -5.25 21.13
N TRP A 286 -7.26 -5.84 19.94
CA TRP A 286 -6.30 -5.44 18.91
C TRP A 286 -6.90 -4.56 17.80
N ILE A 287 -8.19 -4.23 17.93
CA ILE A 287 -8.93 -3.43 16.92
C ILE A 287 -8.28 -2.08 16.63
N LEU A 288 -7.56 -1.52 17.61
CA LEU A 288 -6.79 -0.30 17.48
C LEU A 288 -5.75 -0.39 16.35
N ALA A 289 -5.18 -1.56 16.10
CA ALA A 289 -4.24 -1.76 15.00
C ALA A 289 -4.88 -1.44 13.64
N SER A 290 -6.15 -1.83 13.42
CA SER A 290 -6.87 -1.52 12.19
C SER A 290 -7.17 -0.03 12.04
N VAL A 291 -7.56 0.65 13.13
CA VAL A 291 -7.78 2.11 13.16
C VAL A 291 -6.51 2.87 12.80
N VAL A 292 -5.37 2.45 13.34
CA VAL A 292 -4.04 3.02 13.07
C VAL A 292 -3.65 2.85 11.61
N ILE A 293 -3.92 1.68 11.00
CA ILE A 293 -3.67 1.41 9.58
C ILE A 293 -4.54 2.29 8.69
N VAL A 294 -5.85 2.41 8.98
CA VAL A 294 -6.77 3.27 8.22
C VAL A 294 -6.35 4.74 8.33
N THR A 295 -5.94 5.19 9.52
CA THR A 295 -5.43 6.55 9.73
C THR A 295 -4.22 6.83 8.84
N GLN A 296 -3.29 5.89 8.74
CA GLN A 296 -2.13 6.02 7.86
C GLN A 296 -2.55 6.18 6.39
N THR A 297 -3.52 5.40 5.93
CA THR A 297 -4.03 5.50 4.56
C THR A 297 -4.55 6.91 4.25
N LEU A 298 -5.29 7.52 5.17
CA LEU A 298 -5.81 8.88 4.99
C LEU A 298 -4.70 9.91 4.93
N VAL A 299 -3.71 9.84 5.83
CA VAL A 299 -2.55 10.73 5.83
C VAL A 299 -1.73 10.55 4.55
N GLU A 300 -1.53 9.32 4.12
CA GLU A 300 -0.77 9.00 2.91
C GLU A 300 -1.43 9.55 1.65
N LEU A 301 -2.74 9.38 1.48
CA LEU A 301 -3.45 9.91 0.32
C LEU A 301 -3.26 11.42 0.18
N VAL A 302 -3.34 12.17 1.29
CA VAL A 302 -3.05 13.61 1.30
C VAL A 302 -1.60 13.89 0.95
N GLY A 303 -0.66 13.14 1.51
CA GLY A 303 0.77 13.25 1.23
C GLY A 303 1.12 12.94 -0.22
N GLU A 304 0.49 11.92 -0.83
CA GLU A 304 0.69 11.56 -2.23
C GLU A 304 0.19 12.66 -3.19
N LEU A 305 -0.93 13.34 -2.87
CA LEU A 305 -1.40 14.51 -3.62
C LEU A 305 -0.38 15.66 -3.57
N ILE A 306 0.37 15.78 -2.50
CA ILE A 306 1.49 16.74 -2.39
C ILE A 306 2.67 16.22 -3.22
N TYR A 307 3.03 14.94 -3.11
CA TYR A 307 4.17 14.34 -3.81
C TYR A 307 4.08 14.46 -5.33
N ILE A 308 2.91 14.20 -5.93
CA ILE A 308 2.74 14.29 -7.41
C ILE A 308 3.10 15.67 -7.97
N ARG A 309 3.00 16.73 -7.16
CA ARG A 309 3.37 18.10 -7.54
C ARG A 309 4.77 18.47 -7.08
N TRP A 310 5.11 18.15 -5.83
CA TRP A 310 6.34 18.59 -5.19
C TRP A 310 7.59 17.82 -5.66
N VAL A 311 7.50 16.51 -5.82
CA VAL A 311 8.64 15.65 -6.22
C VAL A 311 9.20 16.06 -7.60
N PRO A 312 8.40 16.21 -8.66
CA PRO A 312 8.92 16.64 -9.96
C PRO A 312 9.32 18.11 -10.01
N ALA A 313 8.73 18.98 -9.18
CA ALA A 313 9.01 20.41 -9.21
C ALA A 313 10.26 20.79 -8.41
N MET A 314 10.52 20.13 -7.29
CA MET A 314 11.55 20.57 -6.34
C MET A 314 12.62 19.52 -6.04
N LEU A 315 12.27 18.23 -5.95
CA LEU A 315 13.22 17.20 -5.51
C LEU A 315 14.06 16.64 -6.67
N LEU A 316 13.42 16.33 -7.79
CA LEU A 316 14.08 15.75 -8.98
C LEU A 316 13.53 16.41 -10.24
N GLN A 317 14.07 17.58 -10.56
CA GLN A 317 13.73 18.32 -11.77
C GLN A 317 14.31 17.66 -13.02
N GLU A 318 13.57 17.67 -14.14
CA GLU A 318 14.15 17.31 -15.44
C GLU A 318 15.21 18.34 -15.83
N SER A 319 16.37 17.86 -16.30
CA SER A 319 17.42 18.76 -16.81
C SER A 319 16.86 19.58 -17.99
N LYS A 320 16.99 20.90 -17.94
CA LYS A 320 16.53 21.83 -19.00
C LYS A 320 17.01 21.45 -20.42
N SER A 321 18.12 20.73 -20.53
CA SER A 321 18.63 20.24 -21.81
C SER A 321 17.72 19.21 -22.50
N LEU A 322 16.98 18.40 -21.73
CA LEU A 322 16.04 17.41 -22.26
C LEU A 322 14.72 18.05 -22.74
N GLU A 323 14.26 19.12 -22.09
CA GLU A 323 13.08 19.87 -22.55
C GLU A 323 13.32 20.56 -23.88
N ILE A 324 14.52 21.16 -24.05
CA ILE A 324 14.92 21.78 -25.30
C ILE A 324 15.01 20.73 -26.42
N SER A 325 15.58 19.56 -26.17
CA SER A 325 15.65 18.44 -27.12
C SER A 325 14.26 17.93 -27.54
N LYS A 326 13.34 17.75 -26.60
CA LYS A 326 11.94 17.34 -26.89
C LYS A 326 11.17 18.40 -27.66
N ALA A 327 11.38 19.69 -27.36
CA ALA A 327 10.78 20.81 -28.10
C ALA A 327 11.27 20.89 -29.54
N PHE A 328 12.57 20.65 -29.78
CA PHE A 328 13.15 20.59 -31.12
C PHE A 328 12.68 19.37 -31.95
N SER A 329 12.51 18.22 -31.30
CA SER A 329 11.99 17.01 -31.97
C SER A 329 10.53 17.17 -32.41
N LYS A 330 9.70 17.85 -31.58
CA LYS A 330 8.29 18.11 -31.90
C LYS A 330 8.09 19.11 -33.05
N LYS A 331 9.07 20.04 -33.27
CA LYS A 331 9.07 21.00 -34.36
C LYS A 331 9.58 20.42 -35.72
N LYS A 332 10.23 19.26 -35.69
CA LYS A 332 10.73 18.59 -36.93
C LYS A 332 9.75 17.54 -37.47
N GLY A 333 8.65 17.25 -36.76
CA GLY A 333 7.64 16.25 -37.14
C GLY A 333 6.29 16.87 -37.53
N SER A 334 6.18 18.19 -37.58
CA SER A 334 5.07 18.96 -38.19
C SER A 334 5.60 19.65 -39.45
#